data_50014abd14307aae93284b1a7c204600
#
_entry.id   50014abd14307aae93284b1a7c204600
#
_cell.length_a   1.000
_cell.length_b   1.000
_cell.length_c   1.000
_cell.angle_alpha   90.00
_cell.angle_beta   90.00
_cell.angle_gamma   90.00
#
_symmetry.space_group_name_H-M   'P 1'
#
loop_
_entity.id
_entity.type
_entity.pdbx_description
1 polymer ?
#
loop_
_entity_poly.entity_id
_entity_poly.type
_entity_poly.pdbx_seq_one_letter_code
_entity_poly.pdbx_strand_id
1 'polypeptide(L)' 'MKWFELNNGNLVDLEKVCCIEIDARVIVYRFTEAESCAELFELPSKAQQRMEELKKLLK' A
#
# COMPACT_ATOMS: atom_id res chain seq x y z
N MET A 1 4.28 12.57 -10.29
CA MET A 1 4.57 11.79 -9.05
C MET A 1 3.36 11.80 -8.14
N LYS A 2 3.03 10.65 -7.58
CA LYS A 2 1.89 10.52 -6.68
C LYS A 2 2.36 9.91 -5.37
N TRP A 3 2.83 10.75 -4.49
CA TRP A 3 3.37 10.33 -3.20
C TRP A 3 2.27 9.99 -2.22
N PHE A 4 2.45 8.90 -1.50
CA PHE A 4 1.50 8.41 -0.53
C PHE A 4 2.25 8.00 0.74
N GLU A 5 1.83 8.53 1.89
CA GLU A 5 2.47 8.22 3.16
C GLU A 5 1.83 7.00 3.81
N LEU A 6 2.68 6.02 4.14
CA LEU A 6 2.24 4.82 4.85
C LEU A 6 2.16 5.11 6.35
N ASN A 7 1.50 4.21 7.09
CA ASN A 7 1.31 4.42 8.52
C ASN A 7 2.61 4.29 9.33
N ASN A 8 3.67 3.77 8.72
CA ASN A 8 4.99 3.69 9.36
C ASN A 8 5.87 4.92 9.03
N GLY A 9 5.32 5.91 8.34
CA GLY A 9 6.06 7.12 7.99
C GLY A 9 6.79 7.09 6.67
N ASN A 10 6.84 5.94 6.00
CA ASN A 10 7.47 5.83 4.70
C ASN A 10 6.61 6.46 3.61
N LEU A 11 7.26 7.03 2.62
CA LEU A 11 6.59 7.59 1.44
C LEU A 11 6.83 6.68 0.25
N VAL A 12 5.78 6.39 -0.50
CA VAL A 12 5.88 5.60 -1.72
C VAL A 12 5.31 6.40 -2.88
N ASP A 13 5.89 6.22 -4.07
CA ASP A 13 5.36 6.81 -5.28
C ASP A 13 4.42 5.80 -5.94
N LEU A 14 3.13 6.06 -5.84
CA LEU A 14 2.11 5.15 -6.35
C LEU A 14 2.19 4.93 -7.85
N GLU A 15 2.78 5.88 -8.59
CA GLU A 15 2.96 5.71 -10.03
C GLU A 15 4.01 4.66 -10.37
N LYS A 16 4.92 4.36 -9.44
CA LYS A 16 5.96 3.35 -9.64
C LYS A 16 5.58 1.99 -9.07
N VAL A 17 4.44 1.90 -8.40
CA VAL A 17 3.99 0.64 -7.82
C VAL A 17 3.46 -0.26 -8.93
N CYS A 18 4.02 -1.47 -9.03
CA CYS A 18 3.62 -2.46 -10.00
C CYS A 18 2.32 -3.15 -9.61
N CYS A 19 2.23 -3.55 -8.33
CA CYS A 19 1.01 -4.14 -7.80
C CYS A 19 0.92 -3.92 -6.30
N ILE A 20 -0.29 -3.99 -5.79
CA ILE A 20 -0.57 -3.86 -4.36
C ILE A 20 -1.31 -5.11 -3.93
N GLU A 21 -0.79 -5.79 -2.91
CA GLU A 21 -1.38 -7.02 -2.39
C GLU A 21 -1.84 -6.81 -0.96
N ILE A 22 -2.94 -7.46 -0.59
CA ILE A 22 -3.41 -7.43 0.79
C ILE A 22 -3.45 -8.87 1.31
N ASP A 23 -2.91 -9.05 2.52
CA ASP A 23 -2.91 -10.33 3.20
C ASP A 23 -3.25 -10.08 4.66
N ALA A 24 -4.50 -10.37 5.06
CA ALA A 24 -5.01 -10.13 6.40
C ALA A 24 -4.78 -8.68 6.82
N ARG A 25 -3.76 -8.43 7.67
CA ARG A 25 -3.50 -7.11 8.23
C ARG A 25 -2.35 -6.38 7.55
N VAL A 26 -1.83 -6.93 6.46
CA VAL A 26 -0.65 -6.38 5.79
C VAL A 26 -0.99 -6.00 4.36
N ILE A 27 -0.54 -4.82 3.94
CA ILE A 27 -0.61 -4.42 2.55
C ILE A 27 0.82 -4.32 2.04
N VAL A 28 1.10 -4.99 0.92
CA VAL A 28 2.41 -5.01 0.29
C VAL A 28 2.37 -4.23 -1.01
N TYR A 29 3.27 -3.25 -1.11
CA TYR A 29 3.42 -2.43 -2.32
C TYR A 29 4.66 -2.93 -3.06
N ARG A 30 4.48 -3.49 -4.24
CA ARG A 30 5.60 -4.03 -5.03
C ARG A 30 5.98 -3.07 -6.14
N PHE A 31 7.26 -2.75 -6.20
CA PHE A 31 7.83 -1.89 -7.25
C PHE A 31 8.50 -2.71 -8.33
N THR A 32 9.30 -3.69 -7.94
CA THR A 32 9.96 -4.66 -8.82
C THR A 32 9.90 -6.02 -8.15
N GLU A 33 10.45 -7.05 -8.80
CA GLU A 33 10.53 -8.38 -8.20
C GLU A 33 11.34 -8.37 -6.91
N ALA A 34 12.33 -7.49 -6.83
CA ALA A 34 13.25 -7.43 -5.69
C ALA A 34 12.89 -6.37 -4.66
N GLU A 35 12.06 -5.38 -5.04
CA GLU A 35 11.77 -4.23 -4.17
C GLU A 35 10.31 -4.16 -3.80
N SER A 36 10.03 -4.06 -2.51
CA SER A 36 8.68 -3.91 -2.00
C SER A 36 8.69 -3.19 -0.67
N CYS A 37 7.53 -2.62 -0.31
CA CYS A 37 7.28 -2.05 1.01
C CYS A 37 6.03 -2.69 1.58
N ALA A 38 5.96 -2.75 2.90
CA ALA A 38 4.79 -3.33 3.57
C ALA A 38 4.24 -2.34 4.58
N GLU A 39 2.94 -2.37 4.75
CA GLU A 39 2.23 -1.53 5.72
C GLU A 39 1.43 -2.45 6.62
N LEU A 40 1.71 -2.37 7.93
CA LEU A 40 1.04 -3.21 8.93
C LEU A 40 -0.12 -2.47 9.58
N PHE A 41 -1.20 -3.20 9.83
CA PHE A 41 -2.38 -2.65 10.50
C PHE A 41 -2.70 -3.50 11.72
N GLU A 42 -3.44 -2.92 12.67
CA GLU A 42 -3.84 -3.63 13.88
C GLU A 42 -4.96 -4.62 13.63
N LEU A 43 -5.83 -4.31 12.68
CA LEU A 43 -7.01 -5.12 12.36
C LEU A 43 -7.14 -5.30 10.85
N PRO A 44 -7.64 -6.47 10.40
CA PRO A 44 -7.87 -6.68 8.97
C PRO A 44 -8.83 -5.65 8.37
N SER A 45 -9.82 -5.16 9.14
CA SER A 45 -10.75 -4.15 8.66
C SER A 45 -10.05 -2.84 8.33
N LYS A 46 -8.99 -2.50 9.06
CA LYS A 46 -8.21 -1.29 8.79
C LYS A 46 -7.44 -1.43 7.47
N ALA A 47 -6.88 -2.60 7.22
CA ALA A 47 -6.19 -2.87 5.96
C ALA A 47 -7.16 -2.77 4.79
N GLN A 48 -8.38 -3.30 4.95
CA GLN A 48 -9.40 -3.20 3.91
C GLN A 48 -9.79 -1.74 3.62
N GLN A 49 -9.93 -0.93 4.66
CA GLN A 49 -10.22 0.50 4.49
C GLN A 49 -9.14 1.19 3.69
N ARG A 50 -7.87 0.87 3.98
CA ARG A 50 -6.76 1.43 3.24
C ARG A 50 -6.79 1.00 1.77
N MET A 51 -7.12 -0.26 1.51
CA MET A 51 -7.25 -0.75 0.14
C MET A 51 -8.32 0.03 -0.64
N GLU A 52 -9.44 0.33 0.01
CA GLU A 52 -10.50 1.11 -0.64
C GLU A 52 -10.03 2.52 -0.96
N GLU A 53 -9.27 3.15 -0.07
CA GLU A 53 -8.67 4.46 -0.34
C GLU A 53 -7.74 4.40 -1.55
N LEU A 54 -6.90 3.36 -1.61
CA LEU A 54 -5.95 3.20 -2.71
C LEU A 54 -6.66 3.01 -4.03
N LYS A 55 -7.75 2.25 -4.05
CA LYS A 55 -8.54 2.05 -5.26
C LYS A 55 -9.09 3.36 -5.80
N LYS A 56 -9.49 4.25 -4.91
CA LYS A 56 -10.00 5.57 -5.30
C LYS A 56 -8.90 6.45 -5.86
N LEU A 57 -7.72 6.38 -5.25
CA LEU A 57 -6.58 7.21 -5.67
C LEU A 57 -5.99 6.76 -7.00
N LEU A 58 -6.09 5.46 -7.30
CA LEU A 58 -5.46 4.88 -8.49
C LEU A 58 -6.38 4.80 -9.69
N LYS A 59 -7.58 5.30 -9.57
CA LYS A 59 -8.52 5.36 -10.69
C LYS A 59 -8.15 6.46 -11.67
#